data_ea07effe857b8751592d9204356487d0
#
_entry.id   ea07effe857b8751592d9204356487d0
#
_cell.length_a   1.000
_cell.length_b   1.000
_cell.length_c   1.000
_cell.angle_alpha   90.00
_cell.angle_beta   90.00
_cell.angle_gamma   90.00
#
_symmetry.space_group_name_H-M   'P 1'
#
loop_
_entity.id
_entity.type
_entity.pdbx_description
1 polymer ?
#
loop_
_entity_poly.entity_id
_entity_poly.type
_entity_poly.pdbx_seq_one_letter_code
_entity_poly.pdbx_strand_id
1 'polypeptide(L)'
;MSEIRVRFAPSPTGKVHIGNIRAAIYNWLFARHTGGKFLLRVEDTDLERSTPEAIAVLFDCMKWLGLDWDEEVFYQTKNVKRHLEVVDQLLASGHAYKVEKTSRDGKTGVVTMFRMPKEGVIEFDDIVKGHMAKKAEDIQDFAIVRSDGSPIFHIANVVDDIDQRVTHIIRGDDHVENTFKHICIFRALGAEVPKYGHLSMIVNQQGKPYSKRDGAAFVGEYREQGYLPEALFNYLLLLGWNPGDDREVLTREEMVKLFELEKVHVTAAMFDPKKLAWMNGEYIKKIPACEFRDMMVRSAASEGSSSGGLGEYAVSPRSDLRSAADLSDADYAVPLRSELCEKGERIAWWDYLANQVQVRTKFLKDIPGAIRCFVSDDYPFDEKAVEKRLKKPGVKELLLDLVERFSKVEDWTAPALETVVKALSQGNGMGPWVHPIRVAVSGRGEGIGLFEMLQLLGKDTTLARLRHAAETLCA
;
A
#
# COMPACT_ATOMS: atom_id res chain seq x y z
N MET A 1 -25.35 -21.30 -15.47
CA MET A 1 -25.23 -19.96 -14.86
C MET A 1 -24.43 -19.09 -15.83
N SER A 2 -24.84 -17.85 -16.08
CA SER A 2 -24.06 -16.93 -16.90
C SER A 2 -22.70 -16.66 -16.23
N GLU A 3 -21.66 -16.45 -17.03
CA GLU A 3 -20.32 -16.10 -16.53
C GLU A 3 -20.39 -14.84 -15.66
N ILE A 4 -19.81 -14.87 -14.46
CA ILE A 4 -19.75 -13.71 -13.58
C ILE A 4 -18.78 -12.69 -14.19
N ARG A 5 -19.24 -11.44 -14.33
CA ARG A 5 -18.45 -10.33 -14.88
C ARG A 5 -18.59 -9.12 -13.98
N VAL A 6 -17.49 -8.68 -13.44
CA VAL A 6 -17.38 -7.48 -12.60
C VAL A 6 -16.42 -6.48 -13.22
N ARG A 7 -16.47 -5.24 -12.78
CA ARG A 7 -15.60 -4.20 -13.32
C ARG A 7 -15.09 -3.24 -12.24
N PHE A 8 -13.87 -2.79 -12.43
CA PHE A 8 -13.38 -1.55 -11.83
C PHE A 8 -13.47 -0.44 -12.87
N ALA A 9 -14.15 0.66 -12.54
CA ALA A 9 -14.48 1.73 -13.46
C ALA A 9 -14.04 3.09 -12.91
N PRO A 10 -12.73 3.33 -12.74
CA PRO A 10 -12.24 4.60 -12.18
C PRO A 10 -12.21 5.72 -13.23
N SER A 11 -12.47 6.96 -12.76
CA SER A 11 -12.09 8.18 -13.48
C SER A 11 -10.61 8.49 -13.18
N PRO A 12 -9.73 8.57 -14.19
CA PRO A 12 -8.31 8.83 -13.99
C PRO A 12 -8.07 10.30 -13.65
N THR A 13 -7.83 10.59 -12.38
CA THR A 13 -7.60 11.95 -11.85
C THR A 13 -6.15 12.17 -11.38
N GLY A 14 -5.22 11.34 -11.81
CA GLY A 14 -3.78 11.42 -11.52
C GLY A 14 -3.33 10.70 -10.24
N LYS A 15 -4.17 10.59 -9.22
CA LYS A 15 -3.85 9.88 -7.98
C LYS A 15 -4.94 8.87 -7.62
N VAL A 16 -4.54 7.63 -7.34
CA VAL A 16 -5.48 6.56 -7.01
C VAL A 16 -5.70 6.51 -5.50
N HIS A 17 -6.90 6.89 -5.06
CA HIS A 17 -7.27 6.87 -3.65
C HIS A 17 -7.47 5.45 -3.14
N ILE A 18 -7.10 5.19 -1.86
CA ILE A 18 -7.26 3.85 -1.23
C ILE A 18 -8.70 3.34 -1.22
N GLY A 19 -9.69 4.23 -1.14
CA GLY A 19 -11.10 3.85 -1.25
C GLY A 19 -11.45 3.25 -2.61
N ASN A 20 -10.95 3.84 -3.70
CA ASN A 20 -11.16 3.35 -5.05
C ASN A 20 -10.46 2.02 -5.28
N ILE A 21 -9.18 1.92 -4.85
CA ILE A 21 -8.42 0.68 -5.03
C ILE A 21 -8.96 -0.46 -4.16
N ARG A 22 -9.56 -0.17 -2.99
CA ARG A 22 -10.28 -1.18 -2.21
C ARG A 22 -11.44 -1.77 -3.01
N ALA A 23 -12.22 -0.94 -3.71
CA ALA A 23 -13.28 -1.43 -4.58
C ALA A 23 -12.72 -2.31 -5.73
N ALA A 24 -11.56 -1.95 -6.30
CA ALA A 24 -10.88 -2.80 -7.28
C ALA A 24 -10.48 -4.15 -6.68
N ILE A 25 -9.90 -4.18 -5.47
CA ILE A 25 -9.52 -5.40 -4.75
C ILE A 25 -10.72 -6.33 -4.56
N TYR A 26 -11.87 -5.79 -4.10
CA TYR A 26 -13.07 -6.57 -3.87
C TYR A 26 -13.66 -7.14 -5.17
N ASN A 27 -13.69 -6.36 -6.26
CA ASN A 27 -14.09 -6.84 -7.58
C ASN A 27 -13.15 -7.95 -8.07
N TRP A 28 -11.85 -7.74 -7.95
CA TRP A 28 -10.83 -8.71 -8.36
C TRP A 28 -10.95 -10.02 -7.58
N LEU A 29 -11.07 -9.95 -6.25
CA LEU A 29 -11.24 -11.13 -5.40
C LEU A 29 -12.53 -11.87 -5.72
N PHE A 30 -13.64 -11.16 -5.93
CA PHE A 30 -14.90 -11.78 -6.29
C PHE A 30 -14.81 -12.50 -7.65
N ALA A 31 -14.20 -11.89 -8.65
CA ALA A 31 -13.96 -12.54 -9.93
C ALA A 31 -13.07 -13.79 -9.79
N ARG A 32 -11.95 -13.69 -9.09
CA ARG A 32 -11.02 -14.83 -8.90
C ARG A 32 -11.63 -15.94 -8.05
N HIS A 33 -12.39 -15.61 -7.02
CA HIS A 33 -13.11 -16.59 -6.18
C HIS A 33 -14.17 -17.38 -6.97
N THR A 34 -14.93 -16.69 -7.80
CA THR A 34 -16.06 -17.28 -8.54
C THR A 34 -15.67 -17.87 -9.91
N GLY A 35 -14.40 -17.74 -10.32
CA GLY A 35 -13.95 -18.12 -11.67
C GLY A 35 -14.53 -17.22 -12.77
N GLY A 36 -14.98 -16.01 -12.43
CA GLY A 36 -15.50 -15.00 -13.34
C GLY A 36 -14.42 -14.09 -13.93
N LYS A 37 -14.85 -13.00 -14.57
CA LYS A 37 -13.97 -12.00 -15.19
C LYS A 37 -13.96 -10.69 -14.44
N PHE A 38 -12.77 -10.13 -14.30
CA PHE A 38 -12.52 -8.78 -13.80
C PHE A 38 -12.15 -7.85 -14.95
N LEU A 39 -12.97 -6.84 -15.20
CA LEU A 39 -12.84 -5.89 -16.29
C LEU A 39 -12.28 -4.55 -15.79
N LEU A 40 -11.53 -3.87 -16.63
CA LEU A 40 -11.07 -2.51 -16.38
C LEU A 40 -11.72 -1.55 -17.39
N ARG A 41 -12.49 -0.57 -16.87
CA ARG A 41 -13.07 0.52 -17.64
C ARG A 41 -12.51 1.85 -17.17
N VAL A 42 -11.91 2.61 -18.07
CA VAL A 42 -11.42 3.96 -17.80
C VAL A 42 -12.55 4.95 -18.14
N GLU A 43 -13.06 5.65 -17.13
CA GLU A 43 -14.10 6.68 -17.31
C GLU A 43 -13.44 8.03 -17.58
N ASP A 44 -12.98 8.20 -18.81
CA ASP A 44 -12.17 9.32 -19.31
C ASP A 44 -12.99 10.45 -19.95
N THR A 45 -14.27 10.56 -19.63
CA THR A 45 -15.17 11.60 -20.21
C THR A 45 -14.85 13.02 -19.75
N ASP A 46 -14.10 13.22 -18.68
CA ASP A 46 -13.54 14.50 -18.26
C ASP A 46 -12.13 14.66 -18.84
N LEU A 47 -12.05 15.19 -20.05
CA LEU A 47 -10.80 15.27 -20.82
C LEU A 47 -9.74 16.18 -20.17
N GLU A 48 -10.14 17.15 -19.34
CA GLU A 48 -9.20 18.02 -18.64
C GLU A 48 -8.41 17.28 -17.55
N ARG A 49 -9.05 16.31 -16.89
CA ARG A 49 -8.43 15.52 -15.80
C ARG A 49 -7.94 14.15 -16.21
N SER A 50 -8.45 13.63 -17.33
CA SER A 50 -8.13 12.27 -17.81
C SER A 50 -6.95 12.30 -18.77
N THR A 51 -5.78 12.75 -18.28
CA THR A 51 -4.56 12.81 -19.09
C THR A 51 -3.91 11.42 -19.26
N PRO A 52 -3.09 11.21 -20.31
CA PRO A 52 -2.33 9.96 -20.46
C PRO A 52 -1.48 9.61 -19.24
N GLU A 53 -0.91 10.62 -18.57
CA GLU A 53 -0.11 10.45 -17.35
C GLU A 53 -0.99 9.95 -16.19
N ALA A 54 -2.21 10.49 -16.05
CA ALA A 54 -3.17 10.05 -15.03
C ALA A 54 -3.59 8.59 -15.25
N ILE A 55 -3.78 8.18 -16.50
CA ILE A 55 -4.09 6.79 -16.87
C ILE A 55 -2.88 5.88 -16.59
N ALA A 56 -1.67 6.33 -16.91
CA ALA A 56 -0.44 5.57 -16.63
C ALA A 56 -0.26 5.32 -15.11
N VAL A 57 -0.52 6.32 -14.25
CA VAL A 57 -0.49 6.19 -12.80
C VAL A 57 -1.51 5.14 -12.32
N LEU A 58 -2.72 5.13 -12.88
CA LEU A 58 -3.73 4.12 -12.55
C LEU A 58 -3.23 2.71 -12.85
N PHE A 59 -2.70 2.49 -14.05
CA PHE A 59 -2.20 1.18 -14.47
C PHE A 59 -0.98 0.74 -13.65
N ASP A 60 -0.08 1.65 -13.34
CA ASP A 60 1.07 1.37 -12.47
C ASP A 60 0.62 0.95 -11.06
N CYS A 61 -0.34 1.65 -10.46
CA CYS A 61 -0.91 1.27 -9.17
C CYS A 61 -1.57 -0.12 -9.20
N MET A 62 -2.32 -0.45 -10.26
CA MET A 62 -2.95 -1.75 -10.40
C MET A 62 -1.92 -2.86 -10.57
N LYS A 63 -0.91 -2.66 -11.42
CA LYS A 63 0.19 -3.61 -11.61
C LYS A 63 0.97 -3.82 -10.32
N TRP A 64 1.29 -2.74 -9.61
CA TRP A 64 2.02 -2.83 -8.34
C TRP A 64 1.26 -3.67 -7.30
N LEU A 65 -0.08 -3.56 -7.26
CA LEU A 65 -0.91 -4.38 -6.37
C LEU A 65 -1.23 -5.78 -6.92
N GLY A 66 -0.77 -6.14 -8.12
CA GLY A 66 -1.08 -7.41 -8.75
C GLY A 66 -2.54 -7.58 -9.11
N LEU A 67 -3.20 -6.50 -9.51
CA LEU A 67 -4.59 -6.47 -9.98
C LEU A 67 -4.59 -6.56 -11.51
N ASP A 68 -4.50 -7.76 -12.03
CA ASP A 68 -4.61 -8.07 -13.46
C ASP A 68 -6.08 -8.12 -13.89
N TRP A 69 -6.37 -7.74 -15.14
CA TRP A 69 -7.70 -7.75 -15.74
C TRP A 69 -7.74 -8.66 -16.96
N ASP A 70 -8.95 -9.16 -17.29
CA ASP A 70 -9.12 -10.31 -18.17
C ASP A 70 -9.41 -9.98 -19.64
N GLU A 71 -9.73 -8.71 -19.98
CA GLU A 71 -10.06 -8.28 -21.33
C GLU A 71 -9.37 -6.96 -21.67
N GLU A 72 -9.45 -6.49 -22.92
CA GLU A 72 -8.92 -5.18 -23.29
C GLU A 72 -9.54 -4.06 -22.44
N VAL A 73 -8.73 -3.05 -22.11
CA VAL A 73 -9.19 -1.89 -21.36
C VAL A 73 -10.25 -1.15 -22.16
N PHE A 74 -11.41 -0.97 -21.55
CA PHE A 74 -12.50 -0.22 -22.13
C PHE A 74 -12.37 1.26 -21.79
N TYR A 75 -12.40 2.12 -22.81
CA TYR A 75 -12.36 3.58 -22.65
C TYR A 75 -13.73 4.16 -22.95
N GLN A 76 -14.31 4.87 -22.00
CA GLN A 76 -15.67 5.41 -22.09
C GLN A 76 -15.82 6.41 -23.23
N THR A 77 -14.79 7.23 -23.49
CA THR A 77 -14.80 8.18 -24.61
C THR A 77 -14.89 7.51 -25.99
N LYS A 78 -14.41 6.28 -26.14
CA LYS A 78 -14.53 5.54 -27.41
C LYS A 78 -15.94 5.06 -27.70
N ASN A 79 -16.82 5.03 -26.68
CA ASN A 79 -18.20 4.51 -26.78
C ASN A 79 -19.27 5.63 -26.86
N VAL A 80 -18.88 6.90 -26.94
CA VAL A 80 -19.81 8.05 -26.96
C VAL A 80 -20.89 7.92 -28.00
N LYS A 81 -20.54 7.45 -29.21
CA LYS A 81 -21.53 7.22 -30.29
C LYS A 81 -22.62 6.25 -29.85
N ARG A 82 -22.24 5.15 -29.22
CA ARG A 82 -23.17 4.15 -28.69
C ARG A 82 -24.05 4.71 -27.58
N HIS A 83 -23.49 5.52 -26.70
CA HIS A 83 -24.26 6.21 -25.68
C HIS A 83 -25.35 7.08 -26.27
N LEU A 84 -25.05 7.86 -27.32
CA LEU A 84 -26.02 8.71 -27.98
C LEU A 84 -27.08 7.93 -28.79
N GLU A 85 -26.73 6.81 -29.44
CA GLU A 85 -27.67 5.89 -30.05
C GLU A 85 -28.71 5.38 -29.04
N VAL A 86 -28.29 5.03 -27.84
CA VAL A 86 -29.17 4.60 -26.76
C VAL A 86 -30.05 5.77 -26.24
N VAL A 87 -29.50 6.97 -26.17
CA VAL A 87 -30.29 8.17 -25.82
C VAL A 87 -31.40 8.40 -26.86
N ASP A 88 -31.14 8.22 -28.16
CA ASP A 88 -32.14 8.34 -29.20
C ASP A 88 -33.23 7.26 -29.07
N GLN A 89 -32.90 6.04 -28.67
CA GLN A 89 -33.86 4.98 -28.33
C GLN A 89 -34.77 5.38 -27.14
N LEU A 90 -34.18 5.98 -26.11
CA LEU A 90 -34.95 6.46 -24.93
C LEU A 90 -35.85 7.64 -25.27
N LEU A 91 -35.44 8.53 -26.19
CA LEU A 91 -36.27 9.61 -26.70
C LEU A 91 -37.43 9.06 -27.52
N ALA A 92 -37.18 8.11 -28.41
CA ALA A 92 -38.20 7.49 -29.27
C ALA A 92 -39.27 6.71 -28.46
N SER A 93 -38.83 6.06 -27.36
CA SER A 93 -39.71 5.30 -26.45
C SER A 93 -40.41 6.19 -25.41
N GLY A 94 -40.12 7.50 -25.35
CA GLY A 94 -40.73 8.44 -24.41
C GLY A 94 -40.14 8.37 -22.98
N HIS A 95 -39.09 7.59 -22.76
CA HIS A 95 -38.35 7.51 -21.50
C HIS A 95 -37.36 8.67 -21.29
N ALA A 96 -37.10 9.45 -22.34
CA ALA A 96 -36.34 10.69 -22.28
C ALA A 96 -37.04 11.82 -23.01
N TYR A 97 -36.65 13.08 -22.73
CA TYR A 97 -37.18 14.25 -23.38
C TYR A 97 -36.13 15.38 -23.40
N LYS A 98 -36.26 16.27 -24.36
CA LYS A 98 -35.40 17.46 -24.47
C LYS A 98 -36.06 18.66 -23.79
N VAL A 99 -35.29 19.44 -23.07
CA VAL A 99 -35.76 20.64 -22.41
C VAL A 99 -34.68 21.71 -22.39
N GLU A 100 -35.05 22.95 -22.54
CA GLU A 100 -34.14 24.08 -22.39
C GLU A 100 -33.87 24.33 -20.88
N LYS A 101 -32.61 24.40 -20.50
CA LYS A 101 -32.20 24.70 -19.15
C LYS A 101 -31.06 25.72 -19.14
N THR A 102 -31.10 26.60 -18.13
CA THR A 102 -30.00 27.53 -17.86
C THR A 102 -29.09 26.90 -16.80
N SER A 103 -27.81 26.77 -17.10
CA SER A 103 -26.79 26.29 -16.20
C SER A 103 -26.46 27.32 -15.11
N ARG A 104 -25.71 26.91 -14.06
CA ARG A 104 -25.32 27.79 -12.95
C ARG A 104 -24.47 28.98 -13.37
N ASP A 105 -23.73 28.87 -14.45
CA ASP A 105 -22.91 29.92 -15.11
C ASP A 105 -23.70 30.78 -16.09
N GLY A 106 -25.04 30.65 -16.12
CA GLY A 106 -25.94 31.50 -16.92
C GLY A 106 -26.09 31.10 -18.37
N LYS A 107 -25.46 30.03 -18.85
CA LYS A 107 -25.59 29.55 -20.25
C LYS A 107 -26.87 28.74 -20.37
N THR A 108 -27.73 29.15 -21.33
CA THR A 108 -28.94 28.41 -21.69
C THR A 108 -28.68 27.46 -22.83
N GLY A 109 -29.17 26.23 -22.73
CA GLY A 109 -29.03 25.22 -23.78
C GLY A 109 -29.99 24.05 -23.60
N VAL A 110 -30.14 23.26 -24.65
CA VAL A 110 -31.03 22.09 -24.67
C VAL A 110 -30.28 20.90 -24.04
N VAL A 111 -30.85 20.36 -22.96
CA VAL A 111 -30.37 19.14 -22.27
C VAL A 111 -31.34 18.02 -22.51
N THR A 112 -30.85 16.76 -22.55
CA THR A 112 -31.74 15.59 -22.59
C THR A 112 -31.88 15.03 -21.14
N MET A 113 -33.13 14.91 -20.71
CA MET A 113 -33.50 14.42 -19.39
C MET A 113 -34.06 13.00 -19.50
N PHE A 114 -33.68 12.14 -18.54
CA PHE A 114 -34.37 10.86 -18.33
C PHE A 114 -35.61 11.10 -17.49
N ARG A 115 -36.74 10.50 -17.92
CA ARG A 115 -38.03 10.60 -17.26
C ARG A 115 -38.15 9.50 -16.20
N MET A 116 -38.19 9.88 -14.95
CA MET A 116 -38.43 8.94 -13.84
C MET A 116 -39.90 8.52 -13.79
N PRO A 117 -40.19 7.28 -13.36
CA PRO A 117 -41.53 6.87 -13.03
C PRO A 117 -42.16 7.82 -11.98
N LYS A 118 -43.44 8.12 -12.10
CA LYS A 118 -44.12 9.05 -11.18
C LYS A 118 -44.79 8.34 -9.98
N GLU A 119 -44.95 7.03 -10.09
CA GLU A 119 -45.62 6.19 -9.07
C GLU A 119 -44.84 4.89 -8.87
N GLY A 120 -45.07 4.24 -7.75
CA GLY A 120 -44.45 2.95 -7.41
C GLY A 120 -43.19 3.06 -6.56
N VAL A 121 -42.59 1.92 -6.33
CA VAL A 121 -41.35 1.78 -5.55
C VAL A 121 -40.24 1.23 -6.44
N ILE A 122 -39.07 1.84 -6.38
CA ILE A 122 -37.85 1.32 -7.00
C ILE A 122 -37.08 0.61 -5.90
N GLU A 123 -36.90 -0.69 -6.08
CA GLU A 123 -36.26 -1.54 -5.07
C GLU A 123 -35.27 -2.51 -5.69
N PHE A 124 -34.30 -2.90 -4.90
CA PHE A 124 -33.28 -3.91 -5.22
C PHE A 124 -32.69 -4.51 -3.94
N ASP A 125 -32.19 -5.73 -4.04
CA ASP A 125 -31.45 -6.37 -2.96
C ASP A 125 -29.95 -6.14 -3.19
N ASP A 126 -29.33 -5.38 -2.28
CA ASP A 126 -27.90 -5.15 -2.26
C ASP A 126 -27.22 -6.27 -1.47
N ILE A 127 -26.20 -6.90 -2.07
CA ILE A 127 -25.51 -8.05 -1.47
C ILE A 127 -24.88 -7.70 -0.10
N VAL A 128 -24.43 -6.44 0.07
CA VAL A 128 -23.79 -5.97 1.30
C VAL A 128 -24.79 -5.30 2.24
N LYS A 129 -25.62 -4.40 1.71
CA LYS A 129 -26.51 -3.54 2.52
C LYS A 129 -27.92 -4.14 2.75
N GLY A 130 -28.26 -5.23 2.06
CA GLY A 130 -29.58 -5.83 2.12
C GLY A 130 -30.62 -5.10 1.28
N HIS A 131 -31.87 -5.22 1.63
CA HIS A 131 -32.97 -4.64 0.86
C HIS A 131 -32.98 -3.12 0.88
N MET A 132 -33.01 -2.52 -0.30
CA MET A 132 -33.00 -1.07 -0.55
C MET A 132 -34.25 -0.69 -1.34
N ALA A 133 -35.01 0.30 -0.87
CA ALA A 133 -36.24 0.75 -1.52
C ALA A 133 -36.38 2.26 -1.42
N LYS A 134 -36.93 2.88 -2.49
CA LYS A 134 -37.21 4.31 -2.56
C LYS A 134 -38.49 4.54 -3.40
N LYS A 135 -39.34 5.45 -2.99
CA LYS A 135 -40.52 5.83 -3.79
C LYS A 135 -40.02 6.54 -5.06
N ALA A 136 -40.66 6.21 -6.19
CA ALA A 136 -40.31 6.80 -7.48
C ALA A 136 -40.54 8.32 -7.48
N GLU A 137 -41.57 8.81 -6.82
CA GLU A 137 -41.91 10.23 -6.67
C GLU A 137 -40.85 11.06 -5.98
N ASP A 138 -40.00 10.43 -5.13
CA ASP A 138 -38.88 11.09 -4.41
C ASP A 138 -37.64 11.30 -5.29
N ILE A 139 -37.63 10.74 -6.51
CA ILE A 139 -36.51 10.84 -7.43
C ILE A 139 -36.90 11.70 -8.62
N GLN A 140 -36.26 12.86 -8.74
CA GLN A 140 -36.52 13.76 -9.86
C GLN A 140 -35.91 13.26 -11.17
N ASP A 141 -36.52 13.69 -12.29
CA ASP A 141 -35.94 13.54 -13.62
C ASP A 141 -34.54 14.14 -13.63
N PHE A 142 -33.61 13.48 -14.29
CA PHE A 142 -32.18 13.89 -14.29
C PHE A 142 -31.62 13.93 -15.70
N ALA A 143 -30.61 14.79 -15.89
CA ALA A 143 -29.95 14.91 -17.17
C ALA A 143 -29.16 13.64 -17.52
N ILE A 144 -29.21 13.25 -18.81
CA ILE A 144 -28.43 12.15 -19.40
C ILE A 144 -27.52 12.64 -20.54
N VAL A 145 -27.83 13.83 -21.15
CA VAL A 145 -26.95 14.50 -22.12
C VAL A 145 -26.88 15.98 -21.76
N ARG A 146 -25.68 16.55 -21.78
CA ARG A 146 -25.45 17.99 -21.55
C ARG A 146 -25.86 18.82 -22.76
N SER A 147 -25.88 20.14 -22.58
CA SER A 147 -26.19 21.10 -23.68
C SER A 147 -25.14 21.13 -24.79
N ASP A 148 -23.93 20.68 -24.57
CA ASP A 148 -22.88 20.51 -25.55
C ASP A 148 -22.98 19.18 -26.33
N GLY A 149 -24.01 18.36 -26.05
CA GLY A 149 -24.23 17.07 -26.68
C GLY A 149 -23.47 15.90 -26.01
N SER A 150 -22.66 16.14 -24.98
CA SER A 150 -21.90 15.07 -24.30
C SER A 150 -22.78 14.23 -23.37
N PRO A 151 -22.68 12.88 -23.40
CA PRO A 151 -23.39 12.02 -22.45
C PRO A 151 -22.87 12.21 -21.03
N ILE A 152 -23.77 12.05 -20.07
CA ILE A 152 -23.45 12.17 -18.64
C ILE A 152 -23.25 10.78 -18.03
N PHE A 153 -22.52 10.72 -16.89
CA PHE A 153 -22.19 9.54 -16.12
C PHE A 153 -23.31 8.49 -16.04
N HIS A 154 -24.56 8.90 -15.76
CA HIS A 154 -25.66 7.94 -15.58
C HIS A 154 -25.94 7.09 -16.81
N ILE A 155 -26.01 7.71 -17.99
CA ILE A 155 -26.29 6.97 -19.22
C ILE A 155 -25.07 6.21 -19.71
N ALA A 156 -23.88 6.84 -19.68
CA ALA A 156 -22.64 6.22 -20.12
C ALA A 156 -22.33 4.97 -19.30
N ASN A 157 -22.46 5.05 -17.97
CA ASN A 157 -22.17 3.95 -17.05
C ASN A 157 -23.11 2.74 -17.30
N VAL A 158 -24.42 2.98 -17.46
CA VAL A 158 -25.40 1.91 -17.71
C VAL A 158 -25.20 1.26 -19.08
N VAL A 159 -24.98 2.05 -20.13
CA VAL A 159 -24.77 1.52 -21.48
C VAL A 159 -23.49 0.68 -21.54
N ASP A 160 -22.41 1.17 -20.94
CA ASP A 160 -21.16 0.41 -20.90
C ASP A 160 -21.28 -0.86 -20.06
N ASP A 161 -22.02 -0.85 -18.95
CA ASP A 161 -22.27 -2.05 -18.14
C ASP A 161 -23.12 -3.09 -18.94
N ILE A 162 -24.07 -2.65 -19.77
CA ILE A 162 -24.84 -3.52 -20.68
C ILE A 162 -23.93 -4.12 -21.76
N ASP A 163 -23.17 -3.28 -22.46
CA ASP A 163 -22.32 -3.69 -23.58
C ASP A 163 -21.19 -4.62 -23.12
N GLN A 164 -20.64 -4.41 -21.91
CA GLN A 164 -19.66 -5.28 -21.27
C GLN A 164 -20.29 -6.51 -20.56
N ARG A 165 -21.62 -6.63 -20.56
CA ARG A 165 -22.36 -7.72 -19.91
C ARG A 165 -22.02 -7.86 -18.42
N VAL A 166 -21.89 -6.75 -17.71
CA VAL A 166 -21.60 -6.73 -16.28
C VAL A 166 -22.75 -7.36 -15.50
N THR A 167 -22.45 -8.38 -14.70
CA THR A 167 -23.44 -9.12 -13.91
C THR A 167 -23.53 -8.63 -12.47
N HIS A 168 -22.43 -8.09 -11.93
CA HIS A 168 -22.34 -7.58 -10.56
C HIS A 168 -21.62 -6.24 -10.55
N ILE A 169 -22.18 -5.27 -9.84
CA ILE A 169 -21.63 -3.92 -9.68
C ILE A 169 -21.23 -3.74 -8.22
N ILE A 170 -19.91 -3.89 -7.95
CA ILE A 170 -19.34 -3.70 -6.61
C ILE A 170 -18.65 -2.33 -6.63
N ARG A 171 -19.09 -1.39 -5.75
CA ARG A 171 -18.58 0.00 -5.73
C ARG A 171 -18.79 0.68 -4.37
N GLY A 172 -18.32 1.91 -4.19
CA GLY A 172 -18.53 2.68 -2.96
C GLY A 172 -20.01 3.00 -2.71
N ASP A 173 -20.40 3.13 -1.46
CA ASP A 173 -21.78 3.41 -1.03
C ASP A 173 -22.24 4.85 -1.27
N ASP A 174 -21.33 5.75 -1.62
CA ASP A 174 -21.64 7.07 -2.17
C ASP A 174 -22.44 7.02 -3.48
N HIS A 175 -22.46 5.86 -4.14
CA HIS A 175 -23.23 5.61 -5.35
C HIS A 175 -24.60 4.95 -5.13
N VAL A 176 -25.04 4.69 -3.91
CA VAL A 176 -26.36 4.06 -3.64
C VAL A 176 -27.51 4.84 -4.28
N GLU A 177 -27.53 6.17 -4.13
CA GLU A 177 -28.54 7.02 -4.75
C GLU A 177 -28.53 6.96 -6.29
N ASN A 178 -27.37 6.74 -6.90
CA ASN A 178 -27.26 6.57 -8.34
C ASN A 178 -27.84 5.22 -8.80
N THR A 179 -27.84 4.21 -7.96
CA THR A 179 -28.36 2.88 -8.29
C THR A 179 -29.83 2.91 -8.62
N PHE A 180 -30.65 3.65 -7.88
CA PHE A 180 -32.08 3.80 -8.18
C PHE A 180 -32.31 4.40 -9.58
N LYS A 181 -31.50 5.36 -9.99
CA LYS A 181 -31.55 5.97 -11.33
C LYS A 181 -31.13 4.98 -12.40
N HIS A 182 -30.02 4.26 -12.16
CA HIS A 182 -29.47 3.29 -13.10
C HIS A 182 -30.44 2.13 -13.35
N ILE A 183 -31.10 1.61 -12.30
CA ILE A 183 -32.13 0.57 -12.40
C ILE A 183 -33.27 1.02 -13.36
N CYS A 184 -33.70 2.28 -13.27
CA CYS A 184 -34.72 2.81 -14.15
C CYS A 184 -34.25 2.87 -15.62
N ILE A 185 -32.98 3.21 -15.87
CA ILE A 185 -32.41 3.19 -17.22
C ILE A 185 -32.35 1.75 -17.74
N PHE A 186 -31.80 0.79 -16.95
CA PHE A 186 -31.79 -0.64 -17.32
C PHE A 186 -33.19 -1.14 -17.73
N ARG A 187 -34.20 -0.87 -16.89
CA ARG A 187 -35.60 -1.26 -17.15
C ARG A 187 -36.18 -0.61 -18.39
N ALA A 188 -35.91 0.69 -18.61
CA ALA A 188 -36.37 1.41 -19.81
C ALA A 188 -35.75 0.87 -21.12
N LEU A 189 -34.56 0.28 -21.02
CA LEU A 189 -33.89 -0.36 -22.15
C LEU A 189 -34.23 -1.86 -22.29
N GLY A 190 -35.05 -2.41 -21.39
CA GLY A 190 -35.37 -3.85 -21.37
C GLY A 190 -34.16 -4.74 -21.06
N ALA A 191 -33.11 -4.17 -20.46
CA ALA A 191 -31.90 -4.89 -20.10
C ALA A 191 -32.03 -5.51 -18.70
N GLU A 192 -31.30 -6.62 -18.47
CA GLU A 192 -31.19 -7.23 -17.15
C GLU A 192 -30.46 -6.29 -16.19
N VAL A 193 -31.02 -6.10 -15.00
CA VAL A 193 -30.43 -5.26 -13.95
C VAL A 193 -29.35 -6.08 -13.24
N PRO A 194 -28.09 -5.63 -13.21
CA PRO A 194 -27.02 -6.31 -12.49
C PRO A 194 -27.30 -6.39 -10.97
N LYS A 195 -26.69 -7.35 -10.30
CA LYS A 195 -26.67 -7.38 -8.84
C LYS A 195 -25.74 -6.30 -8.30
N TYR A 196 -26.08 -5.70 -7.16
CA TYR A 196 -25.30 -4.62 -6.56
C TYR A 196 -24.69 -5.05 -5.23
N GLY A 197 -23.48 -4.52 -4.96
CA GLY A 197 -22.83 -4.60 -3.66
C GLY A 197 -22.17 -3.26 -3.34
N HIS A 198 -22.73 -2.50 -2.39
CA HIS A 198 -22.21 -1.20 -2.01
C HIS A 198 -21.32 -1.28 -0.78
N LEU A 199 -20.03 -0.99 -0.98
CA LEU A 199 -18.99 -1.04 0.05
C LEU A 199 -19.05 0.21 0.92
N SER A 200 -19.04 0.04 2.23
CA SER A 200 -18.98 1.14 3.19
C SER A 200 -17.76 2.01 3.02
N MET A 201 -17.80 3.29 3.41
CA MET A 201 -16.66 4.19 3.34
C MET A 201 -15.53 3.78 4.29
N ILE A 202 -14.29 4.11 3.90
CA ILE A 202 -13.15 4.13 4.82
C ILE A 202 -13.20 5.44 5.59
N VAL A 203 -13.13 5.37 6.93
CA VAL A 203 -13.22 6.53 7.80
C VAL A 203 -11.98 6.69 8.67
N ASN A 204 -11.75 7.90 9.14
CA ASN A 204 -10.72 8.22 10.14
C ASN A 204 -11.23 7.93 11.57
N GLN A 205 -10.39 8.20 12.58
CA GLN A 205 -10.72 8.00 13.99
C GLN A 205 -11.93 8.82 14.48
N GLN A 206 -12.30 9.89 13.78
CA GLN A 206 -13.46 10.73 14.07
C GLN A 206 -14.72 10.30 13.31
N GLY A 207 -14.67 9.17 12.58
CA GLY A 207 -15.79 8.66 11.77
C GLY A 207 -16.06 9.45 10.48
N LYS A 208 -15.14 10.35 10.08
CA LYS A 208 -15.25 11.10 8.83
C LYS A 208 -14.54 10.35 7.69
N PRO A 209 -14.95 10.55 6.42
CA PRO A 209 -14.26 9.96 5.29
C PRO A 209 -12.75 10.22 5.34
N TYR A 210 -11.97 9.14 5.21
CA TYR A 210 -10.50 9.20 5.27
C TYR A 210 -9.95 10.02 4.09
N SER A 211 -9.07 10.95 4.37
CA SER A 211 -8.56 11.92 3.40
C SER A 211 -7.08 12.23 3.62
N LYS A 212 -6.47 13.01 2.73
CA LYS A 212 -5.09 13.53 2.88
C LYS A 212 -4.79 14.21 4.22
N ARG A 213 -5.81 14.77 4.88
CA ARG A 213 -5.64 15.44 6.18
C ARG A 213 -5.36 14.44 7.30
N ASP A 214 -5.71 13.19 7.09
CA ASP A 214 -5.59 12.11 8.07
C ASP A 214 -4.28 11.33 7.90
N GLY A 215 -3.59 11.47 6.75
CA GLY A 215 -2.35 10.79 6.40
C GLY A 215 -2.27 10.46 4.91
N ALA A 216 -1.43 9.48 4.56
CA ALA A 216 -1.34 8.98 3.20
C ALA A 216 -2.69 8.41 2.75
N ALA A 217 -3.21 8.91 1.63
CA ALA A 217 -4.52 8.54 1.11
C ALA A 217 -4.46 7.94 -0.30
N PHE A 218 -3.30 7.99 -0.94
CA PHE A 218 -3.09 7.50 -2.30
C PHE A 218 -2.10 6.35 -2.33
N VAL A 219 -2.34 5.39 -3.22
CA VAL A 219 -1.54 4.15 -3.35
C VAL A 219 -0.05 4.44 -3.54
N GLY A 220 0.30 5.42 -4.40
CA GLY A 220 1.71 5.80 -4.62
C GLY A 220 2.42 6.27 -3.36
N GLU A 221 1.73 6.97 -2.46
CA GLU A 221 2.30 7.45 -1.19
C GLU A 221 2.69 6.29 -0.25
N TYR A 222 1.93 5.19 -0.26
CA TYR A 222 2.30 3.98 0.50
C TYR A 222 3.51 3.27 -0.10
N ARG A 223 3.57 3.18 -1.43
CA ARG A 223 4.73 2.65 -2.14
C ARG A 223 6.00 3.45 -1.79
N GLU A 224 5.96 4.78 -1.87
CA GLU A 224 7.06 5.68 -1.49
C GLU A 224 7.48 5.54 -0.02
N GLN A 225 6.53 5.24 0.86
CA GLN A 225 6.79 4.95 2.27
C GLN A 225 7.40 3.57 2.53
N GLY A 226 7.56 2.72 1.50
CA GLY A 226 8.15 1.39 1.61
C GLY A 226 7.20 0.30 2.12
N TYR A 227 5.90 0.48 1.89
CA TYR A 227 4.94 -0.61 2.09
C TYR A 227 5.02 -1.63 0.96
N LEU A 228 4.88 -2.89 1.31
CA LEU A 228 4.73 -3.98 0.35
C LEU A 228 3.33 -3.99 -0.25
N PRO A 229 3.18 -4.31 -1.55
CA PRO A 229 1.88 -4.40 -2.18
C PRO A 229 0.97 -5.45 -1.54
N GLU A 230 1.52 -6.58 -1.10
CA GLU A 230 0.78 -7.64 -0.39
C GLU A 230 0.21 -7.13 0.94
N ALA A 231 0.98 -6.34 1.68
CA ALA A 231 0.54 -5.77 2.95
C ALA A 231 -0.60 -4.77 2.76
N LEU A 232 -0.46 -3.85 1.80
CA LEU A 232 -1.50 -2.87 1.50
C LEU A 232 -2.77 -3.55 0.97
N PHE A 233 -2.63 -4.54 0.07
CA PHE A 233 -3.76 -5.30 -0.45
C PHE A 233 -4.53 -6.02 0.66
N ASN A 234 -3.84 -6.80 1.50
CA ASN A 234 -4.46 -7.52 2.61
C ASN A 234 -5.11 -6.56 3.61
N TYR A 235 -4.43 -5.48 3.94
CA TYR A 235 -4.98 -4.49 4.87
C TYR A 235 -6.26 -3.86 4.33
N LEU A 236 -6.29 -3.44 3.07
CA LEU A 236 -7.47 -2.86 2.43
C LEU A 236 -8.62 -3.87 2.32
N LEU A 237 -8.33 -5.16 2.12
CA LEU A 237 -9.33 -6.22 2.18
C LEU A 237 -9.96 -6.30 3.57
N LEU A 238 -9.17 -6.29 4.63
CA LEU A 238 -9.67 -6.37 6.01
C LEU A 238 -10.44 -5.12 6.46
N LEU A 239 -10.39 -4.03 5.70
CA LEU A 239 -11.24 -2.87 5.91
C LEU A 239 -12.67 -3.13 5.41
N GLY A 240 -13.42 -3.89 6.17
CA GLY A 240 -14.82 -4.22 5.90
C GLY A 240 -15.08 -5.68 5.54
N TRP A 241 -14.07 -6.55 5.64
CA TRP A 241 -14.22 -8.01 5.49
C TRP A 241 -13.26 -8.72 6.45
N ASN A 242 -13.59 -9.96 6.84
CA ASN A 242 -12.68 -10.83 7.58
C ASN A 242 -12.82 -12.29 7.12
N PRO A 243 -11.79 -13.13 7.33
CA PRO A 243 -11.79 -14.52 6.89
C PRO A 243 -12.72 -15.45 7.68
N GLY A 244 -13.33 -14.96 8.77
CA GLY A 244 -14.15 -15.76 9.68
C GLY A 244 -13.35 -16.41 10.82
N ASP A 245 -12.07 -16.08 10.93
CA ASP A 245 -11.16 -16.48 12.01
C ASP A 245 -10.25 -15.30 12.42
N ASP A 246 -9.31 -15.53 13.34
CA ASP A 246 -8.43 -14.48 13.89
C ASP A 246 -7.20 -14.17 13.02
N ARG A 247 -7.07 -14.77 11.83
CA ARG A 247 -5.95 -14.52 10.93
C ARG A 247 -6.08 -13.15 10.28
N GLU A 248 -5.01 -12.38 10.38
CA GLU A 248 -4.92 -11.04 9.78
C GLU A 248 -3.91 -10.96 8.63
N VAL A 249 -2.96 -11.90 8.55
CA VAL A 249 -1.93 -11.92 7.51
C VAL A 249 -2.13 -13.16 6.63
N LEU A 250 -2.77 -12.94 5.48
CA LEU A 250 -3.20 -13.98 4.54
C LEU A 250 -2.37 -13.96 3.27
N THR A 251 -2.16 -15.12 2.64
CA THR A 251 -1.61 -15.16 1.28
C THR A 251 -2.68 -14.74 0.26
N ARG A 252 -2.25 -14.43 -0.97
CA ARG A 252 -3.17 -14.07 -2.05
C ARG A 252 -4.17 -15.20 -2.36
N GLU A 253 -3.68 -16.43 -2.36
CA GLU A 253 -4.46 -17.64 -2.60
C GLU A 253 -5.50 -17.88 -1.50
N GLU A 254 -5.12 -17.64 -0.23
CA GLU A 254 -6.05 -17.70 0.90
C GLU A 254 -7.14 -16.64 0.79
N MET A 255 -6.77 -15.39 0.43
CA MET A 255 -7.73 -14.30 0.23
C MET A 255 -8.74 -14.66 -0.86
N VAL A 256 -8.29 -15.15 -2.02
CA VAL A 256 -9.16 -15.59 -3.12
C VAL A 256 -10.06 -16.73 -2.66
N LYS A 257 -9.53 -17.73 -1.96
CA LYS A 257 -10.30 -18.90 -1.51
C LYS A 257 -11.37 -18.56 -0.48
N LEU A 258 -11.09 -17.61 0.42
CA LEU A 258 -11.95 -17.29 1.57
C LEU A 258 -12.93 -16.15 1.29
N PHE A 259 -12.71 -15.40 0.20
CA PHE A 259 -13.50 -14.21 -0.08
C PHE A 259 -14.96 -14.56 -0.43
N GLU A 260 -15.88 -14.00 0.31
CA GLU A 260 -17.32 -14.04 0.03
C GLU A 260 -17.88 -12.63 0.15
N LEU A 261 -18.55 -12.16 -0.90
CA LEU A 261 -19.08 -10.78 -0.95
C LEU A 261 -20.17 -10.55 0.10
N GLU A 262 -20.91 -11.59 0.42
CA GLU A 262 -21.98 -11.61 1.43
C GLU A 262 -21.45 -11.41 2.87
N LYS A 263 -20.16 -11.67 3.09
CA LYS A 263 -19.49 -11.46 4.38
C LYS A 263 -18.92 -10.05 4.54
N VAL A 264 -19.12 -9.18 3.56
CA VAL A 264 -18.68 -7.79 3.64
C VAL A 264 -19.53 -7.01 4.64
N HIS A 265 -18.86 -6.27 5.53
CA HIS A 265 -19.54 -5.54 6.61
C HIS A 265 -20.22 -4.28 6.09
N VAL A 266 -21.43 -4.03 6.58
CA VAL A 266 -22.23 -2.84 6.25
C VAL A 266 -21.65 -1.56 6.87
N THR A 267 -20.97 -1.69 8.02
CA THR A 267 -20.44 -0.55 8.79
C THR A 267 -19.18 0.03 8.17
N ALA A 268 -19.00 1.35 8.32
CA ALA A 268 -17.76 2.02 7.89
C ALA A 268 -16.54 1.44 8.60
N ALA A 269 -15.45 1.25 7.85
CA ALA A 269 -14.21 0.68 8.36
C ALA A 269 -13.23 1.79 8.73
N MET A 270 -12.75 1.77 9.98
CA MET A 270 -11.78 2.76 10.47
C MET A 270 -10.37 2.41 10.02
N PHE A 271 -9.68 3.37 9.40
CA PHE A 271 -8.29 3.22 8.98
C PHE A 271 -7.35 3.39 10.18
N ASP A 272 -6.51 2.38 10.42
CA ASP A 272 -5.46 2.39 11.44
C ASP A 272 -4.05 2.27 10.79
N PRO A 273 -3.29 3.38 10.72
CA PRO A 273 -1.94 3.36 10.17
C PRO A 273 -0.96 2.46 10.96
N LYS A 274 -1.18 2.29 12.28
CA LYS A 274 -0.32 1.45 13.11
C LYS A 274 -0.51 -0.03 12.77
N LYS A 275 -1.75 -0.45 12.55
CA LYS A 275 -2.08 -1.80 12.13
C LYS A 275 -1.50 -2.11 10.75
N LEU A 276 -1.61 -1.17 9.79
CA LEU A 276 -1.01 -1.34 8.47
C LEU A 276 0.52 -1.45 8.56
N ALA A 277 1.18 -0.60 9.36
CA ALA A 277 2.63 -0.67 9.56
C ALA A 277 3.08 -1.98 10.23
N TRP A 278 2.31 -2.47 11.20
CA TRP A 278 2.54 -3.79 11.80
C TRP A 278 2.41 -4.89 10.76
N MET A 279 1.33 -4.90 9.99
CA MET A 279 1.09 -5.90 8.95
C MET A 279 2.20 -5.90 7.89
N ASN A 280 2.69 -4.73 7.51
CA ASN A 280 3.83 -4.61 6.60
C ASN A 280 5.07 -5.31 7.14
N GLY A 281 5.38 -5.10 8.43
CA GLY A 281 6.46 -5.82 9.10
C GLY A 281 6.27 -7.34 9.10
N GLU A 282 5.04 -7.84 9.28
CA GLU A 282 4.76 -9.28 9.22
C GLU A 282 4.98 -9.86 7.81
N TYR A 283 4.65 -9.11 6.76
CA TYR A 283 4.96 -9.52 5.38
C TYR A 283 6.46 -9.46 5.09
N ILE A 284 7.17 -8.45 5.59
CA ILE A 284 8.65 -8.35 5.44
C ILE A 284 9.33 -9.58 6.08
N LYS A 285 8.88 -10.04 7.25
CA LYS A 285 9.40 -11.25 7.90
C LYS A 285 9.19 -12.52 7.08
N LYS A 286 8.22 -12.55 6.16
CA LYS A 286 7.96 -13.68 5.27
C LYS A 286 8.79 -13.66 4.00
N ILE A 287 9.55 -12.60 3.72
CA ILE A 287 10.49 -12.57 2.59
C ILE A 287 11.56 -13.64 2.83
N PRO A 288 11.90 -14.46 1.85
CA PRO A 288 12.99 -15.43 1.99
C PRO A 288 14.29 -14.76 2.43
N ALA A 289 15.01 -15.36 3.38
CA ALA A 289 16.20 -14.76 3.99
C ALA A 289 17.27 -14.36 2.94
N CYS A 290 17.47 -15.20 1.91
CA CYS A 290 18.39 -14.88 0.82
C CYS A 290 17.94 -13.65 0.00
N GLU A 291 16.65 -13.51 -0.27
CA GLU A 291 16.09 -12.38 -0.99
C GLU A 291 16.23 -11.09 -0.17
N PHE A 292 15.93 -11.13 1.12
CA PHE A 292 16.09 -9.99 2.02
C PHE A 292 17.56 -9.58 2.18
N ARG A 293 18.49 -10.55 2.30
CA ARG A 293 19.94 -10.31 2.26
C ARG A 293 20.34 -9.55 1.00
N ASP A 294 19.91 -10.03 -0.16
CA ASP A 294 20.27 -9.44 -1.46
C ASP A 294 19.73 -7.99 -1.61
N MET A 295 18.56 -7.71 -1.03
CA MET A 295 18.05 -6.33 -0.91
C MET A 295 18.98 -5.45 -0.07
N MET A 296 19.52 -5.96 1.04
CA MET A 296 20.46 -5.23 1.90
C MET A 296 21.78 -4.98 1.20
N VAL A 297 22.32 -5.99 0.50
CA VAL A 297 23.58 -5.87 -0.27
C VAL A 297 23.46 -4.78 -1.33
N ARG A 298 22.37 -4.78 -2.10
CA ARG A 298 22.09 -3.73 -3.11
C ARG A 298 21.94 -2.35 -2.50
N SER A 299 21.29 -2.27 -1.34
CA SER A 299 21.15 -1.01 -0.61
C SER A 299 22.51 -0.44 -0.17
N ALA A 300 23.42 -1.29 0.28
CA ALA A 300 24.78 -0.88 0.65
C ALA A 300 25.59 -0.41 -0.56
N ALA A 301 25.50 -1.10 -1.69
CA ALA A 301 26.21 -0.75 -2.92
C ALA A 301 25.76 0.59 -3.52
N SER A 302 24.47 0.93 -3.40
CA SER A 302 23.90 2.18 -3.93
C SER A 302 24.33 3.43 -3.15
N GLU A 303 24.67 3.32 -1.88
CA GLU A 303 25.18 4.44 -1.07
C GLU A 303 26.59 4.91 -1.50
N GLY A 304 27.36 4.07 -2.17
CA GLY A 304 28.69 4.42 -2.71
C GLY A 304 28.66 5.24 -4.00
N SER A 305 27.52 5.35 -4.69
CA SER A 305 27.37 6.12 -5.92
C SER A 305 26.59 7.42 -5.64
N SER A 306 27.25 8.55 -5.80
CA SER A 306 26.75 9.92 -5.54
C SER A 306 25.61 10.41 -6.45
N SER A 307 24.90 9.53 -7.16
CA SER A 307 23.90 9.90 -8.17
C SER A 307 22.56 9.14 -8.12
N GLY A 308 22.33 8.27 -7.14
CA GLY A 308 21.09 7.49 -7.07
C GLY A 308 20.25 7.81 -5.82
N GLY A 309 19.18 8.57 -5.96
CA GLY A 309 18.18 8.68 -4.92
C GLY A 309 17.58 7.29 -4.61
N LEU A 310 17.38 6.98 -3.33
CA LEU A 310 16.81 5.73 -2.78
C LEU A 310 15.44 5.33 -3.35
N GLY A 311 14.86 6.13 -4.28
CA GLY A 311 13.50 5.95 -4.79
C GLY A 311 13.31 4.75 -5.73
N GLU A 312 14.33 4.32 -6.46
CA GLU A 312 14.13 3.33 -7.53
C GLU A 312 14.38 1.87 -7.11
N TYR A 313 15.21 1.60 -6.10
CA TYR A 313 15.60 0.23 -5.74
C TYR A 313 14.89 -0.38 -4.54
N ALA A 314 14.38 0.45 -3.63
CA ALA A 314 13.76 -0.05 -2.39
C ALA A 314 12.29 -0.44 -2.51
N VAL A 315 11.63 -0.21 -3.66
CA VAL A 315 10.17 -0.26 -3.76
C VAL A 315 9.66 -1.00 -5.00
N SER A 316 10.55 -1.68 -5.73
CA SER A 316 10.11 -2.48 -6.87
C SER A 316 9.46 -3.80 -6.45
N PRO A 317 8.34 -4.19 -7.08
CA PRO A 317 7.77 -5.53 -6.87
C PRO A 317 8.81 -6.61 -7.16
N ARG A 318 8.61 -7.82 -6.62
CA ARG A 318 9.46 -8.99 -6.88
C ARG A 318 9.84 -9.20 -8.34
N SER A 319 9.01 -8.72 -9.29
CA SER A 319 9.26 -8.80 -10.74
C SER A 319 10.41 -7.92 -11.25
N ASP A 320 10.76 -6.84 -10.53
CA ASP A 320 11.79 -5.88 -10.96
C ASP A 320 13.10 -6.04 -10.16
N LEU A 321 13.10 -6.90 -9.13
CA LEU A 321 14.32 -7.30 -8.45
C LEU A 321 15.10 -8.20 -9.42
N ARG A 322 16.21 -7.68 -9.96
CA ARG A 322 17.19 -8.52 -10.67
C ARG A 322 17.43 -9.75 -9.80
N SER A 323 17.48 -10.92 -10.42
CA SER A 323 17.66 -12.17 -9.67
C SER A 323 18.94 -12.12 -8.82
N ALA A 324 19.00 -12.95 -7.75
CA ALA A 324 20.24 -13.10 -6.97
C ALA A 324 21.45 -13.46 -7.86
N ALA A 325 21.21 -14.02 -9.06
CA ALA A 325 22.22 -14.32 -10.08
C ALA A 325 22.94 -13.06 -10.62
N ASP A 326 22.40 -11.85 -10.44
CA ASP A 326 22.98 -10.61 -10.94
C ASP A 326 23.95 -9.92 -9.96
N LEU A 327 24.09 -10.43 -8.71
CA LEU A 327 25.06 -9.92 -7.74
C LEU A 327 26.43 -10.58 -7.95
N SER A 328 27.44 -9.75 -8.15
CA SER A 328 28.85 -10.18 -8.26
C SER A 328 29.46 -10.43 -6.88
N ASP A 329 30.63 -11.08 -6.85
CA ASP A 329 31.41 -11.25 -5.60
C ASP A 329 31.77 -9.92 -4.94
N ALA A 330 32.00 -8.88 -5.74
CA ALA A 330 32.33 -7.54 -5.26
C ALA A 330 31.15 -6.89 -4.52
N ASP A 331 29.88 -7.20 -4.91
CA ASP A 331 28.71 -6.64 -4.26
C ASP A 331 28.56 -7.14 -2.82
N TYR A 332 29.05 -8.34 -2.50
CA TYR A 332 29.07 -8.87 -1.14
C TYR A 332 30.23 -8.36 -0.29
N ALA A 333 31.06 -7.44 -0.77
CA ALA A 333 32.12 -6.87 0.04
C ALA A 333 31.56 -6.27 1.34
N VAL A 334 32.31 -6.44 2.42
CA VAL A 334 32.00 -5.86 3.73
C VAL A 334 33.10 -4.85 4.07
N PRO A 335 32.93 -3.56 3.79
CA PRO A 335 34.00 -2.55 3.84
C PRO A 335 34.74 -2.48 5.18
N LEU A 336 34.03 -2.70 6.28
CA LEU A 336 34.59 -2.64 7.63
C LEU A 336 35.15 -3.98 8.13
N ARG A 337 35.12 -5.02 7.31
CA ARG A 337 35.53 -6.39 7.64
C ARG A 337 36.45 -6.95 6.55
N SER A 338 37.59 -6.26 6.35
CA SER A 338 38.59 -6.63 5.31
C SER A 338 39.18 -8.02 5.51
N GLU A 339 39.10 -8.59 6.73
CA GLU A 339 39.54 -9.94 7.04
C GLU A 339 38.60 -11.03 6.44
N LEU A 340 37.38 -10.69 6.05
CA LEU A 340 36.47 -11.62 5.37
C LEU A 340 36.90 -11.74 3.89
N CYS A 341 37.86 -12.60 3.61
CA CYS A 341 38.44 -12.73 2.28
C CYS A 341 37.63 -13.62 1.35
N GLU A 342 37.02 -14.69 1.86
CA GLU A 342 36.27 -15.63 1.07
C GLU A 342 34.82 -15.19 0.85
N LYS A 343 34.28 -15.48 -0.36
CA LYS A 343 32.87 -15.19 -0.70
C LYS A 343 31.92 -15.85 0.29
N GLY A 344 32.19 -17.07 0.71
CA GLY A 344 31.37 -17.81 1.67
C GLY A 344 31.27 -17.12 3.02
N GLU A 345 32.39 -16.59 3.53
CA GLU A 345 32.42 -15.84 4.80
C GLU A 345 31.61 -14.54 4.69
N ARG A 346 31.75 -13.81 3.59
CA ARG A 346 30.98 -12.57 3.34
C ARG A 346 29.49 -12.82 3.25
N ILE A 347 29.08 -13.87 2.53
CA ILE A 347 27.66 -14.27 2.45
C ILE A 347 27.14 -14.64 3.83
N ALA A 348 27.87 -15.44 4.62
CA ALA A 348 27.45 -15.82 5.97
C ALA A 348 27.31 -14.61 6.90
N TRP A 349 28.18 -13.61 6.77
CA TRP A 349 28.09 -12.36 7.51
C TRP A 349 26.84 -11.58 7.14
N TRP A 350 26.54 -11.44 5.82
CA TRP A 350 25.33 -10.79 5.34
C TRP A 350 24.06 -11.54 5.74
N ASP A 351 24.06 -12.88 5.73
CA ASP A 351 22.92 -13.70 6.20
C ASP A 351 22.66 -13.47 7.69
N TYR A 352 23.74 -13.41 8.49
CA TYR A 352 23.58 -13.15 9.92
C TYR A 352 23.01 -11.75 10.19
N LEU A 353 23.53 -10.72 9.50
CA LEU A 353 23.00 -9.36 9.60
C LEU A 353 21.54 -9.29 9.12
N ALA A 354 21.20 -9.92 7.99
CA ALA A 354 19.86 -9.94 7.44
C ALA A 354 18.85 -10.52 8.41
N ASN A 355 19.15 -11.64 9.03
CA ASN A 355 18.31 -12.27 10.03
C ASN A 355 18.03 -11.35 11.24
N GLN A 356 19.03 -10.55 11.66
CA GLN A 356 18.87 -9.61 12.76
C GLN A 356 18.05 -8.37 12.39
N VAL A 357 18.19 -7.87 11.16
CA VAL A 357 17.53 -6.66 10.66
C VAL A 357 16.08 -6.96 10.26
N GLN A 358 15.84 -8.05 9.54
CA GLN A 358 14.53 -8.40 8.97
C GLN A 358 13.40 -8.44 10.01
N VAL A 359 13.64 -9.07 11.15
CA VAL A 359 12.63 -9.22 12.21
C VAL A 359 12.22 -7.90 12.87
N ARG A 360 12.99 -6.84 12.66
CA ARG A 360 12.77 -5.50 13.22
C ARG A 360 12.34 -4.48 12.16
N THR A 361 12.49 -4.82 10.88
CA THR A 361 12.17 -3.95 9.76
C THR A 361 10.65 -3.87 9.57
N LYS A 362 10.12 -2.64 9.59
CA LYS A 362 8.72 -2.38 9.28
C LYS A 362 8.53 -1.83 7.86
N PHE A 363 9.54 -1.18 7.31
CA PHE A 363 9.51 -0.60 5.97
C PHE A 363 10.84 -0.88 5.27
N LEU A 364 10.79 -1.30 4.01
CA LEU A 364 12.01 -1.58 3.23
C LEU A 364 12.93 -0.35 3.12
N LYS A 365 12.35 0.85 3.07
CA LYS A 365 13.12 2.11 3.04
C LYS A 365 13.98 2.36 4.29
N ASP A 366 13.73 1.64 5.40
CA ASP A 366 14.51 1.79 6.62
C ASP A 366 15.80 0.95 6.60
N ILE A 367 15.94 0.05 5.62
CA ILE A 367 17.09 -0.84 5.47
C ILE A 367 18.40 -0.07 5.39
N PRO A 368 18.58 0.95 4.50
CA PRO A 368 19.84 1.69 4.42
C PRO A 368 20.30 2.24 5.77
N GLY A 369 19.39 2.94 6.46
CA GLY A 369 19.70 3.46 7.78
C GLY A 369 19.97 2.39 8.84
N ALA A 370 19.36 1.20 8.73
CA ALA A 370 19.59 0.11 9.68
C ALA A 370 20.94 -0.55 9.52
N ILE A 371 21.49 -0.59 8.28
CA ILE A 371 22.75 -1.28 7.97
C ILE A 371 23.96 -0.34 7.90
N ARG A 372 23.78 0.98 7.80
CA ARG A 372 24.85 1.94 7.51
C ARG A 372 26.04 1.81 8.44
N CYS A 373 25.82 1.67 9.75
CA CYS A 373 26.92 1.50 10.71
C CYS A 373 27.72 0.20 10.54
N PHE A 374 27.22 -0.77 9.76
CA PHE A 374 27.93 -2.02 9.47
C PHE A 374 28.76 -1.98 8.20
N VAL A 375 28.47 -1.05 7.30
CA VAL A 375 29.09 -0.95 5.97
C VAL A 375 29.88 0.33 5.75
N SER A 376 29.78 1.31 6.67
CA SER A 376 30.48 2.60 6.59
C SER A 376 30.87 3.12 7.95
N ASP A 377 32.01 3.84 8.03
CA ASP A 377 32.37 4.63 9.22
C ASP A 377 31.71 6.01 9.22
N ASP A 378 31.15 6.44 8.07
CA ASP A 378 30.33 7.63 7.96
C ASP A 378 28.87 7.29 8.23
N TYR A 379 28.44 7.35 9.48
CA TYR A 379 27.05 7.15 9.90
C TYR A 379 26.60 8.25 10.86
N PRO A 380 25.34 8.71 10.76
CA PRO A 380 24.86 9.81 11.57
C PRO A 380 24.62 9.40 13.02
N PHE A 381 24.89 10.31 13.93
CA PHE A 381 24.53 10.18 15.34
C PHE A 381 23.17 10.87 15.60
N ASP A 382 22.26 10.16 16.24
CA ASP A 382 21.00 10.73 16.77
C ASP A 382 21.35 11.65 17.94
N GLU A 383 21.18 12.95 17.75
CA GLU A 383 21.47 13.98 18.78
C GLU A 383 20.77 13.70 20.12
N LYS A 384 19.51 13.25 20.07
CA LYS A 384 18.75 12.92 21.28
C LYS A 384 19.30 11.69 21.99
N ALA A 385 19.77 10.70 21.22
CA ALA A 385 20.39 9.51 21.79
C ALA A 385 21.75 9.86 22.41
N VAL A 386 22.57 10.68 21.74
CA VAL A 386 23.84 11.19 22.27
C VAL A 386 23.61 11.93 23.60
N GLU A 387 22.73 12.94 23.59
CA GLU A 387 22.41 13.74 24.79
C GLU A 387 21.94 12.87 25.95
N LYS A 388 21.03 11.94 25.68
CA LYS A 388 20.43 11.09 26.70
C LYS A 388 21.36 9.98 27.23
N ARG A 389 22.35 9.54 26.43
CA ARG A 389 23.11 8.31 26.72
C ARG A 389 24.61 8.54 26.85
N LEU A 390 25.23 9.45 26.09
CA LEU A 390 26.68 9.68 26.11
C LEU A 390 27.08 10.87 26.97
N LYS A 391 26.29 11.92 27.03
CA LYS A 391 26.60 13.11 27.83
C LYS A 391 26.24 12.99 29.31
N LYS A 392 26.22 11.78 29.86
CA LYS A 392 26.00 11.55 31.29
C LYS A 392 27.33 11.45 32.02
N PRO A 393 27.43 11.96 33.28
CA PRO A 393 28.63 11.80 34.09
C PRO A 393 29.04 10.35 34.20
N GLY A 394 30.34 10.06 34.07
CA GLY A 394 30.93 8.71 34.23
C GLY A 394 30.81 7.82 32.97
N VAL A 395 30.17 8.29 31.88
CA VAL A 395 30.07 7.48 30.66
C VAL A 395 31.38 7.40 29.90
N LYS A 396 32.18 8.45 29.91
CA LYS A 396 33.51 8.47 29.31
C LYS A 396 34.39 7.38 29.90
N GLU A 397 34.52 7.36 31.24
CA GLU A 397 35.28 6.38 31.99
C GLU A 397 34.76 4.95 31.77
N LEU A 398 33.44 4.80 31.69
CA LEU A 398 32.80 3.53 31.39
C LEU A 398 33.19 3.00 30.01
N LEU A 399 33.16 3.85 28.98
CA LEU A 399 33.56 3.44 27.61
C LEU A 399 35.05 3.09 27.54
N LEU A 400 35.93 3.82 28.25
CA LEU A 400 37.37 3.51 28.28
C LEU A 400 37.64 2.21 29.03
N ASP A 401 36.99 1.93 30.17
CA ASP A 401 37.11 0.63 30.89
C ASP A 401 36.61 -0.52 29.98
N LEU A 402 35.53 -0.32 29.24
CA LEU A 402 35.05 -1.32 28.28
C LEU A 402 36.07 -1.56 27.14
N VAL A 403 36.72 -0.53 26.62
CA VAL A 403 37.78 -0.68 25.64
C VAL A 403 38.93 -1.56 26.18
N GLU A 404 39.36 -1.35 27.45
CA GLU A 404 40.40 -2.16 28.04
C GLU A 404 39.95 -3.63 28.21
N ARG A 405 38.73 -3.88 28.68
CA ARG A 405 38.22 -5.24 28.92
C ARG A 405 37.97 -5.98 27.59
N PHE A 406 37.34 -5.31 26.65
CA PHE A 406 37.06 -5.89 25.33
C PHE A 406 38.34 -6.18 24.53
N SER A 407 39.43 -5.40 24.74
CA SER A 407 40.72 -5.69 24.13
C SER A 407 41.31 -7.05 24.52
N LYS A 408 40.95 -7.56 25.72
CA LYS A 408 41.41 -8.82 26.26
C LYS A 408 40.54 -10.02 25.85
N VAL A 409 39.42 -9.79 25.17
CA VAL A 409 38.51 -10.86 24.69
C VAL A 409 39.14 -11.49 23.44
N GLU A 410 39.47 -12.78 23.51
CA GLU A 410 40.00 -13.55 22.39
C GLU A 410 38.89 -14.05 21.46
N ASP A 411 37.83 -14.65 22.02
CA ASP A 411 36.66 -15.12 21.30
C ASP A 411 35.64 -14.00 21.15
N TRP A 412 35.61 -13.36 19.97
CA TRP A 412 34.76 -12.20 19.67
C TRP A 412 33.34 -12.61 19.26
N THR A 413 32.64 -13.28 20.19
CA THR A 413 31.25 -13.74 20.01
C THR A 413 30.27 -12.98 20.91
N ALA A 414 29.00 -12.91 20.50
CA ALA A 414 27.98 -12.22 21.27
C ALA A 414 27.87 -12.74 22.73
N PRO A 415 27.89 -14.05 23.03
CA PRO A 415 27.87 -14.56 24.39
C PRO A 415 29.11 -14.17 25.23
N ALA A 416 30.30 -14.17 24.63
CA ALA A 416 31.52 -13.78 25.33
C ALA A 416 31.50 -12.28 25.69
N LEU A 417 31.08 -11.42 24.77
CA LEU A 417 30.93 -9.99 25.00
C LEU A 417 29.84 -9.66 26.02
N GLU A 418 28.74 -10.39 26.02
CA GLU A 418 27.66 -10.26 26.99
C GLU A 418 28.18 -10.61 28.42
N THR A 419 29.01 -11.64 28.52
CA THR A 419 29.62 -12.06 29.80
C THR A 419 30.48 -10.96 30.41
N VAL A 420 31.25 -10.22 29.60
CA VAL A 420 32.07 -9.09 30.09
C VAL A 420 31.17 -7.99 30.66
N VAL A 421 30.09 -7.62 29.96
CA VAL A 421 29.17 -6.55 30.41
C VAL A 421 28.37 -7.03 31.66
N LYS A 422 27.96 -8.30 31.72
CA LYS A 422 27.31 -8.89 32.88
C LYS A 422 28.19 -8.83 34.13
N ALA A 423 29.48 -9.14 33.99
CA ALA A 423 30.43 -9.05 35.10
C ALA A 423 30.57 -7.61 35.64
N LEU A 424 30.52 -6.61 34.77
CA LEU A 424 30.52 -5.19 35.16
C LEU A 424 29.24 -4.75 35.87
N SER A 425 28.11 -5.34 35.51
CA SER A 425 26.81 -4.97 36.10
C SER A 425 26.61 -5.41 37.53
N GLN A 426 27.41 -6.37 38.03
CA GLN A 426 27.38 -6.89 39.39
C GLN A 426 25.96 -7.26 39.87
N GLY A 427 25.11 -7.77 38.95
CA GLY A 427 23.71 -8.11 39.26
C GLY A 427 22.71 -6.94 39.15
N ASN A 428 23.17 -5.71 38.93
CA ASN A 428 22.34 -4.59 38.56
C ASN A 428 21.98 -4.71 37.07
N GLY A 429 20.81 -4.19 36.63
CA GLY A 429 20.40 -4.29 35.22
C GLY A 429 21.44 -3.73 34.24
N MET A 430 21.64 -4.38 33.10
CA MET A 430 22.68 -4.01 32.10
C MET A 430 22.43 -2.69 31.36
N GLY A 431 21.25 -2.08 31.52
CA GLY A 431 20.86 -0.86 30.81
C GLY A 431 21.88 0.29 30.84
N PRO A 432 22.52 0.59 31.99
CA PRO A 432 23.53 1.64 32.08
C PRO A 432 24.77 1.41 31.20
N TRP A 433 25.08 0.18 30.82
CA TRP A 433 26.19 -0.18 29.92
C TRP A 433 25.74 -0.34 28.46
N VAL A 434 24.64 -1.08 28.26
CA VAL A 434 24.14 -1.44 26.91
C VAL A 434 23.80 -0.21 26.07
N HIS A 435 23.14 0.79 26.66
CA HIS A 435 22.68 1.94 25.88
C HIS A 435 23.83 2.87 25.43
N PRO A 436 24.79 3.25 26.29
CA PRO A 436 25.95 4.03 25.85
C PRO A 436 26.80 3.31 24.80
N ILE A 437 27.08 2.00 24.97
CA ILE A 437 27.81 1.21 23.98
C ILE A 437 27.09 1.27 22.64
N ARG A 438 25.77 1.02 22.60
CA ARG A 438 24.98 1.04 21.36
C ARG A 438 25.11 2.37 20.63
N VAL A 439 24.90 3.48 21.32
CA VAL A 439 24.98 4.81 20.71
C VAL A 439 26.40 5.09 20.23
N ALA A 440 27.43 4.73 21.00
CA ALA A 440 28.82 4.91 20.63
C ALA A 440 29.20 4.18 19.32
N VAL A 441 28.70 2.95 19.10
CA VAL A 441 29.11 2.12 17.95
C VAL A 441 28.19 2.24 16.75
N SER A 442 26.96 2.74 16.90
CA SER A 442 25.98 2.79 15.82
C SER A 442 25.33 4.16 15.60
N GLY A 443 25.60 5.14 16.47
CA GLY A 443 24.95 6.45 16.43
C GLY A 443 23.47 6.44 16.86
N ARG A 444 22.87 5.28 17.16
CA ARG A 444 21.41 5.11 17.37
C ARG A 444 21.09 4.52 18.73
N GLY A 445 19.93 4.92 19.29
CA GLY A 445 19.42 4.35 20.54
C GLY A 445 18.76 2.99 20.40
N GLU A 446 18.41 2.59 19.17
CA GLU A 446 17.68 1.36 18.82
C GLU A 446 18.39 0.60 17.69
N GLY A 447 18.05 -0.67 17.49
CA GLY A 447 18.63 -1.51 16.45
C GLY A 447 18.61 -2.99 16.80
N ILE A 448 19.47 -3.77 16.15
CA ILE A 448 19.65 -5.22 16.44
C ILE A 448 20.19 -5.44 17.85
N GLY A 449 20.26 -6.68 18.31
CA GLY A 449 20.86 -7.00 19.62
C GLY A 449 22.24 -6.38 19.78
N LEU A 450 22.58 -5.84 20.98
CA LEU A 450 23.86 -5.13 21.14
C LEU A 450 25.04 -6.05 20.88
N PHE A 451 25.04 -7.22 21.47
CA PHE A 451 26.20 -8.12 21.39
C PHE A 451 26.35 -8.73 19.98
N GLU A 452 25.25 -9.01 19.32
CA GLU A 452 25.21 -9.40 17.90
C GLU A 452 25.75 -8.26 17.01
N MET A 453 25.45 -7.00 17.37
CA MET A 453 25.99 -5.82 16.67
C MET A 453 27.52 -5.76 16.83
N LEU A 454 28.05 -5.91 18.06
CA LEU A 454 29.48 -5.88 18.30
C LEU A 454 30.21 -7.03 17.59
N GLN A 455 29.63 -8.23 17.58
CA GLN A 455 30.15 -9.37 16.83
C GLN A 455 30.26 -9.07 15.34
N LEU A 456 29.19 -8.50 14.75
CA LEU A 456 29.15 -8.12 13.32
C LEU A 456 30.16 -7.03 12.97
N LEU A 457 30.31 -6.01 13.82
CA LEU A 457 31.27 -4.92 13.62
C LEU A 457 32.73 -5.40 13.73
N GLY A 458 32.99 -6.45 14.47
CA GLY A 458 34.33 -6.94 14.76
C GLY A 458 35.03 -6.16 15.86
N LYS A 459 36.15 -6.72 16.32
CA LYS A 459 36.90 -6.21 17.48
C LYS A 459 37.46 -4.81 17.23
N ASP A 460 38.21 -4.67 16.15
CA ASP A 460 38.95 -3.43 15.86
C ASP A 460 38.02 -2.24 15.65
N THR A 461 36.97 -2.40 14.83
CA THR A 461 35.97 -1.36 14.59
C THR A 461 35.26 -0.98 15.89
N THR A 462 34.85 -1.97 16.69
CA THR A 462 34.18 -1.71 17.97
C THR A 462 35.05 -0.90 18.91
N LEU A 463 36.33 -1.31 19.11
CA LEU A 463 37.26 -0.61 20.01
C LEU A 463 37.57 0.80 19.52
N ALA A 464 37.75 1.00 18.21
CA ALA A 464 37.96 2.32 17.63
C ALA A 464 36.77 3.27 17.87
N ARG A 465 35.54 2.80 17.65
CA ARG A 465 34.33 3.60 17.84
C ARG A 465 34.04 3.92 19.32
N LEU A 466 34.31 3.00 20.22
CA LEU A 466 34.16 3.26 21.66
C LEU A 466 35.15 4.34 22.12
N ARG A 467 36.45 4.30 21.67
CA ARG A 467 37.43 5.34 21.96
C ARG A 467 37.02 6.69 21.38
N HIS A 468 36.65 6.71 20.11
CA HIS A 468 36.19 7.93 19.43
C HIS A 468 35.01 8.57 20.19
N ALA A 469 33.99 7.78 20.55
CA ALA A 469 32.85 8.31 21.30
C ALA A 469 33.25 8.84 22.69
N ALA A 470 34.14 8.15 23.40
CA ALA A 470 34.64 8.60 24.69
C ALA A 470 35.40 9.93 24.61
N GLU A 471 36.17 10.14 23.52
CA GLU A 471 37.00 11.33 23.32
C GLU A 471 36.23 12.53 22.76
N THR A 472 35.20 12.29 21.93
CA THR A 472 34.58 13.36 21.13
C THR A 472 33.09 13.62 21.51
N LEU A 473 32.37 12.63 22.02
CA LEU A 473 30.92 12.70 22.24
C LEU A 473 30.51 12.70 23.72
N CYS A 474 31.38 12.21 24.59
CA CYS A 474 31.11 12.24 26.04
C CYS A 474 31.48 13.58 26.67
N ALA A 475 30.79 13.91 27.76
CA ALA A 475 31.06 15.12 28.55
C ALA A 475 32.32 14.93 29.43
#